data_6a7f4c4ccd6d0bb03823278129227b95
#
_entry.id   6a7f4c4ccd6d0bb03823278129227b95
#
_cell.length_a   1.000
_cell.length_b   1.000
_cell.length_c   1.000
_cell.angle_alpha   90.00
_cell.angle_beta   90.00
_cell.angle_gamma   90.00
#
_symmetry.space_group_name_H-M   'P 1'
#
loop_
_entity.id
_entity.type
_entity.pdbx_description
1 polymer ?
#
loop_
_entity_poly.entity_id
_entity_poly.type
_entity_poly.pdbx_seq_one_letter_code
_entity_poly.pdbx_strand_id
1 'polypeptide(L)'
;MRRIALYSDVHANTLALEAVVAAIAAEGLEERYCLGDLVGLGPRPEEAVALVRSYGDRVIQGNYDRAIGSHLRSPGSDFPTPQEALDGAEAYAFTIAEIGRATADYLYGLPRDITIEEGGARIVLCHGTPRFVSEIVPSDAPSPLLVALAREADADAVCCGHTHVPVHRSIPAEDGVVHWVNVGSVGRPRDGDPRAAWAELVLGTQAEVVDQAHADTAARRVGQSDVWLGVIFHRVPYDVDAVARDMVRHGLPSTLAAGVKIGLEDHDAAHATARRAEQVASIDTAAGGTAMESDEPLTCGHTPTEHCTCALEDRIAAYESLARIYRGAMAEVSPAARRLRGAMRSCRINRNVNEAAILEAFQDADIALRTADGRGAFEAERDRLYGLESGFDPFAHVLSPEEGTYVSGDVQEHLTLIEAAYAEAAFTVPEVRNGMHPPGHISSELDFIAYCLRGAAVGDARALERARDFFAKHLAEWAVLFAVVVGQQAREPVMRYAGLALDKFLTCEGSTFRHAVPEHCYLRTPHP
;
A
#
# COMPACT_ATOMS: atom_id res chain seq x y z
N MET A 1 -2.82 -34.20 13.66
CA MET A 1 -3.58 -32.99 13.27
C MET A 1 -3.32 -31.86 14.26
N ARG A 2 -2.97 -30.68 13.79
CA ARG A 2 -2.81 -29.44 14.57
C ARG A 2 -3.85 -28.43 14.11
N ARG A 3 -4.51 -27.76 15.05
CA ARG A 3 -5.54 -26.76 14.77
C ARG A 3 -5.11 -25.44 15.41
N ILE A 4 -5.15 -24.35 14.63
CA ILE A 4 -4.66 -23.04 15.04
C ILE A 4 -5.73 -22.00 14.73
N ALA A 5 -6.08 -21.16 15.69
CA ALA A 5 -6.97 -20.04 15.46
C ALA A 5 -6.18 -18.79 15.06
N LEU A 6 -6.57 -18.16 13.95
CA LEU A 6 -6.03 -16.90 13.47
C LEU A 6 -7.15 -15.85 13.40
N TYR A 7 -6.90 -14.67 13.92
CA TYR A 7 -7.77 -13.52 13.78
C TYR A 7 -6.96 -12.24 13.56
N SER A 8 -7.57 -11.20 13.02
CA SER A 8 -6.91 -9.95 12.65
C SER A 8 -7.87 -8.77 12.70
N ASP A 9 -7.31 -7.56 12.63
CA ASP A 9 -8.05 -6.34 12.37
C ASP A 9 -9.20 -6.13 13.38
N VAL A 10 -8.79 -6.10 14.67
CA VAL A 10 -9.69 -5.90 15.82
C VAL A 10 -10.27 -4.48 15.81
N HIS A 11 -9.46 -3.50 15.41
CA HIS A 11 -9.85 -2.11 15.25
C HIS A 11 -10.67 -1.58 16.43
N ALA A 12 -10.14 -1.75 17.64
CA ALA A 12 -10.75 -1.23 18.88
C ALA A 12 -12.23 -1.62 19.10
N ASN A 13 -12.69 -2.72 18.47
CA ASN A 13 -14.04 -3.29 18.60
C ASN A 13 -14.03 -4.42 19.64
N THR A 14 -14.15 -4.05 20.91
CA THR A 14 -14.06 -4.99 22.03
C THR A 14 -15.18 -6.01 22.04
N LEU A 15 -16.41 -5.64 21.64
CA LEU A 15 -17.55 -6.56 21.60
C LEU A 15 -17.36 -7.66 20.55
N ALA A 16 -16.82 -7.31 19.39
CA ALA A 16 -16.50 -8.30 18.37
C ALA A 16 -15.35 -9.22 18.82
N LEU A 17 -14.31 -8.64 19.44
CA LEU A 17 -13.17 -9.39 19.96
C LEU A 17 -13.61 -10.41 21.02
N GLU A 18 -14.40 -9.99 22.00
CA GLU A 18 -14.93 -10.89 23.05
C GLU A 18 -15.75 -12.04 22.47
N ALA A 19 -16.61 -11.74 21.47
CA ALA A 19 -17.40 -12.75 20.80
C ALA A 19 -16.52 -13.76 20.03
N VAL A 20 -15.48 -13.29 19.33
CA VAL A 20 -14.55 -14.16 18.60
C VAL A 20 -13.74 -15.03 19.55
N VAL A 21 -13.18 -14.48 20.62
CA VAL A 21 -12.40 -15.26 21.58
C VAL A 21 -13.26 -16.32 22.28
N ALA A 22 -14.52 -15.98 22.61
CA ALA A 22 -15.48 -16.95 23.15
C ALA A 22 -15.79 -18.08 22.14
N ALA A 23 -15.95 -17.75 20.86
CA ALA A 23 -16.18 -18.74 19.80
C ALA A 23 -14.95 -19.67 19.61
N ILE A 24 -13.74 -19.12 19.58
CA ILE A 24 -12.49 -19.89 19.52
C ILE A 24 -12.37 -20.86 20.72
N ALA A 25 -12.69 -20.39 21.92
CA ALA A 25 -12.67 -21.21 23.12
C ALA A 25 -13.72 -22.33 23.05
N ALA A 26 -14.91 -22.08 22.49
CA ALA A 26 -15.95 -23.08 22.30
C ALA A 26 -15.53 -24.20 21.31
N GLU A 27 -14.66 -23.88 20.33
CA GLU A 27 -14.04 -24.88 19.42
C GLU A 27 -12.89 -25.68 20.10
N GLY A 28 -12.54 -25.34 21.34
CA GLY A 28 -11.46 -26.00 22.07
C GLY A 28 -10.06 -25.67 21.56
N LEU A 29 -9.88 -24.52 20.92
CA LEU A 29 -8.60 -24.08 20.35
C LEU A 29 -7.83 -23.25 21.39
N GLU A 30 -6.67 -23.76 21.80
CA GLU A 30 -5.77 -23.08 22.75
C GLU A 30 -4.68 -22.28 22.04
N GLU A 31 -4.28 -22.69 20.83
CA GLU A 31 -3.25 -22.03 20.03
C GLU A 31 -3.88 -20.92 19.19
N ARG A 32 -3.58 -19.67 19.55
CA ARG A 32 -4.18 -18.49 18.94
C ARG A 32 -3.15 -17.44 18.57
N TYR A 33 -3.37 -16.80 17.40
CA TYR A 33 -2.55 -15.70 16.90
C TYR A 33 -3.46 -14.56 16.44
N CYS A 34 -3.08 -13.34 16.82
CA CYS A 34 -3.66 -12.11 16.29
C CYS A 34 -2.71 -11.50 15.25
N LEU A 35 -3.20 -11.28 14.05
CA LEU A 35 -2.40 -10.77 12.94
C LEU A 35 -2.37 -9.23 12.86
N GLY A 36 -2.58 -8.56 14.00
CA GLY A 36 -2.40 -7.11 14.13
C GLY A 36 -3.65 -6.27 13.94
N ASP A 37 -3.44 -4.97 13.89
CA ASP A 37 -4.45 -3.91 13.90
C ASP A 37 -5.42 -4.06 15.08
N LEU A 38 -4.82 -4.02 16.28
CA LEU A 38 -5.58 -4.03 17.52
C LEU A 38 -6.35 -2.72 17.71
N VAL A 39 -5.77 -1.62 17.23
CA VAL A 39 -6.26 -0.24 17.44
C VAL A 39 -6.69 0.41 16.12
N GLY A 40 -7.18 1.64 16.20
CA GLY A 40 -7.65 2.39 15.02
C GLY A 40 -9.12 2.13 14.70
N LEU A 41 -9.76 3.08 14.05
CA LEU A 41 -11.09 3.03 13.44
C LEU A 41 -12.28 2.75 14.39
N GLY A 42 -12.04 2.24 15.59
CA GLY A 42 -13.09 1.86 16.54
C GLY A 42 -13.00 2.61 17.88
N PRO A 43 -13.98 2.39 18.78
CA PRO A 43 -14.23 3.27 19.91
C PRO A 43 -13.38 2.99 21.16
N ARG A 44 -12.74 1.81 21.28
CA ARG A 44 -12.12 1.33 22.53
C ARG A 44 -10.68 0.86 22.36
N PRO A 45 -9.74 1.71 21.90
CA PRO A 45 -8.40 1.25 21.54
C PRO A 45 -7.59 0.73 22.73
N GLU A 46 -7.59 1.43 23.87
CA GLU A 46 -6.87 1.02 25.07
C GLU A 46 -7.40 -0.29 25.63
N GLU A 47 -8.73 -0.44 25.66
CA GLU A 47 -9.42 -1.62 26.16
C GLU A 47 -9.19 -2.84 25.28
N ALA A 48 -9.18 -2.67 23.94
CA ALA A 48 -8.91 -3.76 22.99
C ALA A 48 -7.51 -4.35 23.20
N VAL A 49 -6.50 -3.49 23.37
CA VAL A 49 -5.13 -3.94 23.66
C VAL A 49 -5.06 -4.65 25.02
N ALA A 50 -5.73 -4.11 26.04
CA ALA A 50 -5.76 -4.74 27.37
C ALA A 50 -6.41 -6.13 27.32
N LEU A 51 -7.50 -6.30 26.58
CA LEU A 51 -8.18 -7.59 26.37
C LEU A 51 -7.27 -8.60 25.67
N VAL A 52 -6.69 -8.26 24.53
CA VAL A 52 -5.80 -9.17 23.78
C VAL A 52 -4.63 -9.64 24.65
N ARG A 53 -4.03 -8.71 25.40
CA ARG A 53 -2.96 -9.06 26.36
C ARG A 53 -3.44 -10.00 27.47
N SER A 54 -4.66 -9.80 27.95
CA SER A 54 -5.22 -10.65 29.01
C SER A 54 -5.50 -12.08 28.55
N TYR A 55 -5.77 -12.27 27.26
CA TYR A 55 -5.98 -13.59 26.67
C TYR A 55 -4.68 -14.37 26.45
N GLY A 56 -3.53 -13.71 26.51
CA GLY A 56 -2.21 -14.33 26.32
C GLY A 56 -1.94 -14.78 24.89
N ASP A 57 -2.64 -14.23 23.93
CA ASP A 57 -2.48 -14.56 22.52
C ASP A 57 -1.14 -14.07 21.98
N ARG A 58 -0.60 -14.74 20.97
CA ARG A 58 0.56 -14.28 20.23
C ARG A 58 0.12 -13.24 19.20
N VAL A 59 0.72 -12.07 19.24
CA VAL A 59 0.30 -10.92 18.42
C VAL A 59 1.45 -10.47 17.53
N ILE A 60 1.15 -10.18 16.28
CA ILE A 60 2.05 -9.46 15.38
C ILE A 60 1.54 -8.02 15.18
N GLN A 61 2.43 -7.15 14.71
CA GLN A 61 2.15 -5.74 14.53
C GLN A 61 1.38 -5.49 13.23
N GLY A 62 0.21 -4.83 13.30
CA GLY A 62 -0.47 -4.26 12.15
C GLY A 62 0.03 -2.84 11.81
N ASN A 63 -0.50 -2.25 10.73
CA ASN A 63 -0.09 -0.91 10.32
C ASN A 63 -0.57 0.18 11.29
N TYR A 64 -1.77 0.06 11.87
CA TYR A 64 -2.22 0.97 12.93
C TYR A 64 -1.40 0.81 14.21
N ASP A 65 -1.12 -0.43 14.62
CA ASP A 65 -0.30 -0.70 15.80
C ASP A 65 1.10 -0.09 15.65
N ARG A 66 1.72 -0.30 14.48
CA ARG A 66 3.01 0.30 14.13
C ARG A 66 2.95 1.82 14.17
N ALA A 67 1.92 2.41 13.57
CA ALA A 67 1.81 3.85 13.48
C ALA A 67 1.65 4.51 14.85
N ILE A 68 0.82 3.96 15.71
CA ILE A 68 0.64 4.42 17.09
C ILE A 68 1.92 4.19 17.90
N GLY A 69 2.48 2.98 17.87
CA GLY A 69 3.69 2.63 18.62
C GLY A 69 4.92 3.42 18.21
N SER A 70 5.04 3.78 16.94
CA SER A 70 6.15 4.56 16.39
C SER A 70 5.85 6.06 16.29
N HIS A 71 4.72 6.53 16.81
CA HIS A 71 4.28 7.93 16.74
C HIS A 71 4.28 8.49 15.32
N LEU A 72 3.87 7.68 14.34
CA LEU A 72 3.75 8.13 12.96
C LEU A 72 2.53 9.04 12.80
N ARG A 73 2.54 9.88 11.77
CA ARG A 73 1.43 10.80 11.49
C ARG A 73 0.23 10.13 10.81
N SER A 74 0.42 8.91 10.27
CA SER A 74 -0.61 8.15 9.55
C SER A 74 -0.34 6.65 9.70
N PRO A 75 -1.39 5.80 9.72
CA PRO A 75 -1.25 4.35 9.75
C PRO A 75 -0.83 3.75 8.39
N GLY A 76 -0.76 4.53 7.33
CA GLY A 76 -0.47 4.03 6.00
C GLY A 76 -1.62 3.26 5.36
N SER A 77 -2.85 3.60 5.71
CA SER A 77 -4.04 3.03 5.07
C SER A 77 -4.36 3.76 3.77
N ASP A 78 -4.79 3.03 2.76
CA ASP A 78 -5.34 3.62 1.54
C ASP A 78 -6.83 3.87 1.70
N PHE A 79 -7.24 5.07 1.31
CA PHE A 79 -8.64 5.48 1.37
C PHE A 79 -9.10 5.85 -0.04
N PRO A 80 -10.02 5.09 -0.64
CA PRO A 80 -10.46 5.31 -2.02
C PRO A 80 -11.09 6.66 -2.28
N THR A 81 -11.68 7.28 -1.26
CA THR A 81 -12.35 8.58 -1.39
C THR A 81 -11.79 9.62 -0.42
N PRO A 82 -11.86 10.93 -0.76
CA PRO A 82 -11.45 11.99 0.14
C PRO A 82 -12.23 11.99 1.48
N GLN A 83 -13.49 11.58 1.47
CA GLN A 83 -14.29 11.52 2.69
C GLN A 83 -13.78 10.41 3.62
N GLU A 84 -13.50 9.22 3.08
CA GLU A 84 -12.94 8.12 3.87
C GLU A 84 -11.56 8.45 4.43
N ALA A 85 -10.75 9.22 3.66
CA ALA A 85 -9.47 9.71 4.15
C ALA A 85 -9.62 10.69 5.34
N LEU A 86 -10.64 11.58 5.30
CA LEU A 86 -10.97 12.45 6.43
C LEU A 86 -11.43 11.64 7.63
N ASP A 87 -12.37 10.72 7.43
CA ASP A 87 -12.91 9.87 8.48
C ASP A 87 -11.82 9.00 9.12
N GLY A 88 -10.90 8.46 8.30
CA GLY A 88 -9.74 7.72 8.75
C GLY A 88 -8.77 8.57 9.57
N ALA A 89 -8.53 9.82 9.14
CA ALA A 89 -7.68 10.76 9.88
C ALA A 89 -8.28 11.17 11.23
N GLU A 90 -9.59 11.42 11.28
CA GLU A 90 -10.32 11.72 12.53
C GLU A 90 -10.27 10.53 13.50
N ALA A 91 -10.51 9.32 13.00
CA ALA A 91 -10.44 8.10 13.82
C ALA A 91 -9.00 7.82 14.30
N TYR A 92 -8.00 8.13 13.49
CA TYR A 92 -6.61 8.00 13.88
C TYR A 92 -6.22 9.02 14.96
N ALA A 93 -6.64 10.27 14.81
CA ALA A 93 -6.44 11.31 15.83
C ALA A 93 -7.12 10.94 17.15
N PHE A 94 -8.35 10.41 17.10
CA PHE A 94 -9.04 9.86 18.27
C PHE A 94 -8.21 8.75 18.92
N THR A 95 -7.73 7.79 18.15
CA THR A 95 -6.91 6.68 18.68
C THR A 95 -5.65 7.19 19.37
N ILE A 96 -4.95 8.18 18.79
CA ILE A 96 -3.77 8.82 19.43
C ILE A 96 -4.15 9.45 20.79
N ALA A 97 -5.30 10.08 20.87
CA ALA A 97 -5.74 10.75 22.10
C ALA A 97 -6.12 9.77 23.23
N GLU A 98 -6.63 8.59 22.86
CA GLU A 98 -7.08 7.57 23.82
C GLU A 98 -5.96 6.61 24.26
N ILE A 99 -4.89 6.46 23.49
CA ILE A 99 -3.80 5.51 23.80
C ILE A 99 -2.79 6.11 24.78
N GLY A 100 -2.59 5.42 25.90
CA GLY A 100 -1.56 5.74 26.87
C GLY A 100 -0.16 5.25 26.40
N ARG A 101 0.89 5.89 26.98
CA ARG A 101 2.28 5.59 26.62
C ARG A 101 2.64 4.10 26.78
N ALA A 102 2.19 3.46 27.85
CA ALA A 102 2.51 2.04 28.09
C ALA A 102 1.92 1.12 27.02
N THR A 103 0.76 1.48 26.47
CA THR A 103 0.12 0.76 25.37
C THR A 103 0.83 1.05 24.05
N ALA A 104 1.22 2.29 23.78
CA ALA A 104 2.03 2.63 22.62
C ALA A 104 3.39 1.88 22.63
N ASP A 105 4.07 1.84 23.78
CA ASP A 105 5.33 1.10 23.94
C ASP A 105 5.13 -0.43 23.70
N TYR A 106 3.99 -0.99 24.12
CA TYR A 106 3.64 -2.39 23.83
C TYR A 106 3.43 -2.62 22.33
N LEU A 107 2.65 -1.76 21.66
CA LEU A 107 2.38 -1.85 20.22
C LEU A 107 3.68 -1.71 19.40
N TYR A 108 4.59 -0.84 19.84
CA TYR A 108 5.92 -0.71 19.23
C TYR A 108 6.75 -2.00 19.33
N GLY A 109 6.65 -2.72 20.44
CA GLY A 109 7.42 -3.94 20.71
C GLY A 109 6.87 -5.21 20.04
N LEU A 110 5.73 -5.14 19.35
CA LEU A 110 5.16 -6.29 18.65
C LEU A 110 6.06 -6.72 17.47
N PRO A 111 6.25 -8.04 17.26
CA PRO A 111 6.97 -8.56 16.09
C PRO A 111 6.18 -8.26 14.81
N ARG A 112 6.88 -8.13 13.67
CA ARG A 112 6.26 -7.90 12.37
C ARG A 112 5.63 -9.15 11.78
N ASP A 113 6.22 -10.29 12.07
CA ASP A 113 5.80 -11.59 11.58
C ASP A 113 6.11 -12.69 12.60
N ILE A 114 5.47 -13.84 12.43
CA ILE A 114 5.75 -15.08 13.16
C ILE A 114 5.79 -16.21 12.14
N THR A 115 6.83 -17.04 12.19
CA THR A 115 6.89 -18.27 11.39
C THR A 115 6.48 -19.47 12.23
N ILE A 116 5.59 -20.29 11.68
CA ILE A 116 5.20 -21.58 12.21
C ILE A 116 5.82 -22.66 11.31
N GLU A 117 6.53 -23.58 11.92
CA GLU A 117 7.07 -24.75 11.23
C GLU A 117 6.28 -26.00 11.62
N GLU A 118 5.82 -26.77 10.63
CA GLU A 118 5.08 -28.00 10.84
C GLU A 118 5.45 -29.03 9.77
N GLY A 119 6.08 -30.15 10.17
CA GLY A 119 6.42 -31.25 9.28
C GLY A 119 7.21 -30.86 8.03
N GLY A 120 8.07 -29.84 8.11
CA GLY A 120 8.85 -29.29 7.02
C GLY A 120 8.14 -28.21 6.20
N ALA A 121 6.88 -27.89 6.50
CA ALA A 121 6.18 -26.72 5.93
C ALA A 121 6.49 -25.46 6.74
N ARG A 122 6.66 -24.33 6.05
CA ARG A 122 6.87 -23.00 6.65
C ARG A 122 5.67 -22.11 6.39
N ILE A 123 5.00 -21.69 7.47
CA ILE A 123 3.81 -20.85 7.44
C ILE A 123 4.18 -19.50 8.07
N VAL A 124 4.15 -18.45 7.28
CA VAL A 124 4.46 -17.08 7.72
C VAL A 124 3.16 -16.35 8.03
N LEU A 125 3.05 -15.86 9.25
CA LEU A 125 1.99 -14.98 9.71
C LEU A 125 2.48 -13.54 9.60
N CYS A 126 1.77 -12.70 8.87
CA CYS A 126 2.07 -11.27 8.71
C CYS A 126 0.76 -10.47 8.71
N HIS A 127 0.83 -9.12 8.77
CA HIS A 127 -0.40 -8.33 8.71
C HIS A 127 -0.82 -8.05 7.26
N GLY A 128 -0.05 -7.31 6.47
CA GLY A 128 -0.27 -7.08 5.04
C GLY A 128 0.40 -8.14 4.19
N THR A 129 1.71 -8.01 4.01
CA THR A 129 2.56 -9.01 3.34
C THR A 129 3.80 -9.29 4.18
N PRO A 130 4.56 -10.36 3.87
CA PRO A 130 5.81 -10.63 4.56
C PRO A 130 6.83 -9.49 4.45
N ARG A 131 6.77 -8.68 3.39
CA ARG A 131 7.68 -7.55 3.20
C ARG A 131 7.20 -6.25 3.84
N PHE A 132 5.88 -5.96 3.82
CA PHE A 132 5.34 -4.70 4.35
C PHE A 132 4.02 -4.90 5.09
N VAL A 133 3.92 -4.30 6.28
CA VAL A 133 2.71 -4.39 7.13
C VAL A 133 1.50 -3.67 6.54
N SER A 134 1.69 -2.69 5.65
CA SER A 134 0.64 -1.89 5.03
C SER A 134 0.42 -2.23 3.55
N GLU A 135 1.04 -3.29 3.03
CA GLU A 135 0.86 -3.67 1.63
C GLU A 135 -0.48 -4.38 1.42
N ILE A 136 -1.30 -3.82 0.54
CA ILE A 136 -2.61 -4.38 0.18
C ILE A 136 -2.45 -5.42 -0.93
N VAL A 137 -2.95 -6.61 -0.68
CA VAL A 137 -3.07 -7.68 -1.68
C VAL A 137 -4.55 -8.01 -1.85
N PRO A 138 -5.18 -7.59 -2.96
CA PRO A 138 -6.58 -7.89 -3.23
C PRO A 138 -6.86 -9.39 -3.27
N SER A 139 -8.10 -9.78 -2.97
CA SER A 139 -8.51 -11.20 -2.96
C SER A 139 -8.36 -11.90 -4.32
N ASP A 140 -8.43 -11.13 -5.42
CA ASP A 140 -8.26 -11.55 -6.81
C ASP A 140 -6.85 -11.32 -7.37
N ALA A 141 -5.87 -10.95 -6.52
CA ALA A 141 -4.49 -10.73 -6.93
C ALA A 141 -3.93 -11.86 -7.81
N PRO A 142 -3.11 -11.57 -8.83
CA PRO A 142 -2.57 -12.59 -9.71
C PRO A 142 -1.78 -13.68 -8.96
N SER A 143 -1.99 -14.96 -9.29
CA SER A 143 -1.28 -16.07 -8.66
C SER A 143 0.24 -15.94 -8.69
N PRO A 144 0.88 -15.49 -9.78
CA PRO A 144 2.34 -15.30 -9.81
C PRO A 144 2.84 -14.31 -8.75
N LEU A 145 2.08 -13.24 -8.47
CA LEU A 145 2.42 -12.30 -7.41
C LEU A 145 2.43 -12.97 -6.03
N LEU A 146 1.36 -13.71 -5.71
CA LEU A 146 1.25 -14.39 -4.41
C LEU A 146 2.37 -15.41 -4.20
N VAL A 147 2.72 -16.14 -5.27
CA VAL A 147 3.87 -17.08 -5.25
C VAL A 147 5.18 -16.34 -5.02
N ALA A 148 5.41 -15.22 -5.72
CA ALA A 148 6.63 -14.42 -5.55
C ALA A 148 6.77 -13.89 -4.12
N LEU A 149 5.69 -13.32 -3.55
CA LEU A 149 5.68 -12.83 -2.16
C LEU A 149 5.97 -13.94 -1.13
N ALA A 150 5.40 -15.13 -1.34
CA ALA A 150 5.65 -16.25 -0.46
C ALA A 150 7.12 -16.73 -0.56
N ARG A 151 7.67 -16.81 -1.78
CA ARG A 151 9.06 -17.26 -1.99
C ARG A 151 10.08 -16.25 -1.48
N GLU A 152 9.82 -14.96 -1.59
CA GLU A 152 10.64 -13.91 -0.99
C GLU A 152 10.77 -14.08 0.53
N ALA A 153 9.72 -14.58 1.18
CA ALA A 153 9.70 -14.87 2.62
C ALA A 153 10.13 -16.31 2.98
N ASP A 154 10.59 -17.09 2.02
CA ASP A 154 10.86 -18.53 2.21
C ASP A 154 9.67 -19.25 2.86
N ALA A 155 8.44 -18.94 2.40
CA ALA A 155 7.20 -19.45 2.93
C ALA A 155 6.50 -20.38 1.95
N ASP A 156 5.92 -21.45 2.48
CA ASP A 156 5.00 -22.34 1.76
C ASP A 156 3.54 -21.89 1.92
N ALA A 157 3.26 -21.20 3.01
CA ALA A 157 1.96 -20.56 3.24
C ALA A 157 2.16 -19.17 3.86
N VAL A 158 1.35 -18.21 3.44
CA VAL A 158 1.26 -16.86 4.02
C VAL A 158 -0.15 -16.66 4.55
N CYS A 159 -0.26 -16.27 5.84
CA CYS A 159 -1.51 -15.92 6.46
C CYS A 159 -1.48 -14.44 6.85
N CYS A 160 -2.48 -13.69 6.41
CA CYS A 160 -2.53 -12.22 6.61
C CYS A 160 -3.93 -11.72 6.96
N GLY A 161 -4.04 -10.41 7.23
CA GLY A 161 -5.27 -9.64 7.43
C GLY A 161 -5.33 -8.44 6.49
N HIS A 162 -5.45 -7.23 7.06
CA HIS A 162 -5.32 -5.92 6.44
C HIS A 162 -6.39 -5.54 5.42
N THR A 163 -6.81 -6.42 4.50
CA THR A 163 -7.86 -6.12 3.52
C THR A 163 -9.27 -6.40 4.06
N HIS A 164 -9.39 -7.04 5.22
CA HIS A 164 -10.64 -7.38 5.90
C HIS A 164 -11.57 -8.33 5.10
N VAL A 165 -11.08 -8.96 4.05
CA VAL A 165 -11.84 -9.87 3.19
C VAL A 165 -11.25 -11.28 3.30
N PRO A 166 -11.97 -12.25 3.88
CA PRO A 166 -11.46 -13.61 4.02
C PRO A 166 -11.26 -14.28 2.66
N VAL A 167 -10.11 -14.89 2.48
CA VAL A 167 -9.82 -15.66 1.26
C VAL A 167 -8.81 -16.76 1.54
N HIS A 168 -8.98 -17.93 0.93
CA HIS A 168 -7.97 -18.98 0.86
C HIS A 168 -7.73 -19.37 -0.59
N ARG A 169 -6.47 -19.34 -1.00
CA ARG A 169 -6.03 -19.76 -2.32
C ARG A 169 -4.88 -20.76 -2.20
N SER A 170 -5.03 -21.93 -2.86
CA SER A 170 -3.96 -22.91 -3.06
C SER A 170 -3.45 -22.79 -4.49
N ILE A 171 -2.19 -22.42 -4.63
CA ILE A 171 -1.59 -22.01 -5.90
C ILE A 171 -0.48 -23.02 -6.25
N PRO A 172 -0.62 -23.80 -7.34
CA PRO A 172 0.46 -24.63 -7.85
C PRO A 172 1.66 -23.76 -8.27
N ALA A 173 2.85 -24.14 -7.82
CA ALA A 173 4.12 -23.53 -8.17
C ALA A 173 5.10 -24.64 -8.60
N GLU A 174 6.25 -24.27 -9.20
CA GLU A 174 7.24 -25.22 -9.70
C GLU A 174 7.78 -26.14 -8.59
N ASP A 175 7.86 -25.63 -7.38
CA ASP A 175 8.42 -26.27 -6.20
C ASP A 175 7.36 -26.66 -5.15
N GLY A 176 6.13 -26.93 -5.57
CA GLY A 176 5.05 -27.38 -4.69
C GLY A 176 3.80 -26.50 -4.74
N VAL A 177 3.07 -26.42 -3.64
CA VAL A 177 1.86 -25.61 -3.54
C VAL A 177 2.07 -24.48 -2.54
N VAL A 178 1.82 -23.26 -2.96
CA VAL A 178 1.78 -22.08 -2.08
C VAL A 178 0.35 -21.83 -1.62
N HIS A 179 0.17 -21.59 -0.33
CA HIS A 179 -1.10 -21.15 0.22
C HIS A 179 -1.07 -19.66 0.55
N TRP A 180 -2.14 -18.96 0.19
CA TRP A 180 -2.38 -17.58 0.59
C TRP A 180 -3.70 -17.51 1.32
N VAL A 181 -3.66 -17.06 2.58
CA VAL A 181 -4.84 -16.99 3.46
C VAL A 181 -4.97 -15.58 4.01
N ASN A 182 -6.08 -14.92 3.74
CA ASN A 182 -6.48 -13.74 4.50
C ASN A 182 -7.58 -14.16 5.46
N VAL A 183 -7.41 -13.82 6.74
CA VAL A 183 -8.32 -14.29 7.79
C VAL A 183 -9.57 -13.43 7.95
N GLY A 184 -9.66 -12.33 7.21
CA GLY A 184 -10.71 -11.33 7.36
C GLY A 184 -10.49 -10.42 8.57
N SER A 185 -11.54 -9.80 9.07
CA SER A 185 -11.47 -8.83 10.17
C SER A 185 -12.45 -9.19 11.30
N VAL A 186 -11.97 -9.05 12.54
CA VAL A 186 -12.80 -9.12 13.73
C VAL A 186 -13.68 -7.89 13.86
N GLY A 187 -13.09 -6.72 13.81
CA GLY A 187 -13.78 -5.47 14.15
C GLY A 187 -14.44 -4.75 12.99
N ARG A 188 -13.98 -5.01 11.75
CA ARG A 188 -14.38 -4.24 10.57
C ARG A 188 -14.39 -5.07 9.27
N PRO A 189 -15.21 -6.11 9.15
CA PRO A 189 -15.36 -6.86 7.90
C PRO A 189 -15.72 -5.93 6.72
N ARG A 190 -15.23 -6.27 5.50
CA ARG A 190 -15.43 -5.48 4.27
C ARG A 190 -15.95 -6.32 3.11
N ASP A 191 -16.61 -7.41 3.38
CA ASP A 191 -17.15 -8.34 2.39
C ASP A 191 -18.69 -8.43 2.36
N GLY A 192 -19.35 -7.47 3.02
CA GLY A 192 -20.80 -7.37 3.10
C GLY A 192 -21.44 -8.21 4.22
N ASP A 193 -20.65 -8.87 5.04
CA ASP A 193 -21.11 -9.59 6.22
C ASP A 193 -20.59 -8.91 7.50
N PRO A 194 -21.44 -8.23 8.28
CA PRO A 194 -21.00 -7.49 9.47
C PRO A 194 -20.56 -8.37 10.64
N ARG A 195 -20.75 -9.69 10.55
CA ARG A 195 -20.30 -10.61 11.59
C ARG A 195 -18.77 -10.69 11.63
N ALA A 196 -18.20 -10.66 12.83
CA ALA A 196 -16.76 -10.79 13.05
C ALA A 196 -16.21 -12.06 12.39
N ALA A 197 -15.06 -11.96 11.74
CA ALA A 197 -14.42 -13.07 11.06
C ALA A 197 -13.15 -13.54 11.80
N TRP A 198 -12.92 -14.84 11.77
CA TRP A 198 -11.65 -15.48 12.12
C TRP A 198 -11.48 -16.76 11.31
N ALA A 199 -10.27 -17.28 11.23
CA ALA A 199 -9.94 -18.49 10.49
C ALA A 199 -9.32 -19.54 11.40
N GLU A 200 -9.73 -20.80 11.20
CA GLU A 200 -9.06 -21.95 11.75
C GLU A 200 -8.17 -22.58 10.68
N LEU A 201 -6.87 -22.67 10.94
CA LEU A 201 -5.96 -23.47 10.15
C LEU A 201 -5.97 -24.91 10.65
N VAL A 202 -6.15 -25.86 9.75
CA VAL A 202 -6.08 -27.30 10.02
C VAL A 202 -4.86 -27.85 9.29
N LEU A 203 -3.90 -28.38 10.04
CA LEU A 203 -2.65 -28.94 9.54
C LEU A 203 -2.58 -30.43 9.92
N GLY A 204 -2.23 -31.29 8.96
CA GLY A 204 -2.14 -32.72 9.23
C GLY A 204 -1.98 -33.55 7.96
N THR A 205 -2.34 -34.82 8.03
CA THR A 205 -2.45 -35.69 6.85
C THR A 205 -3.63 -35.27 5.97
N GLN A 206 -3.63 -35.72 4.71
CA GLN A 206 -4.74 -35.40 3.80
C GLN A 206 -6.10 -35.83 4.38
N ALA A 207 -6.18 -37.01 4.97
CA ALA A 207 -7.43 -37.56 5.50
C ALA A 207 -7.95 -36.70 6.67
N GLU A 208 -7.07 -36.31 7.60
CA GLU A 208 -7.43 -35.48 8.75
C GLU A 208 -7.92 -34.10 8.32
N VAL A 209 -7.21 -33.46 7.36
CA VAL A 209 -7.55 -32.12 6.90
C VAL A 209 -8.86 -32.12 6.11
N VAL A 210 -9.07 -33.09 5.22
CA VAL A 210 -10.31 -33.18 4.43
C VAL A 210 -11.52 -33.49 5.32
N ASP A 211 -11.35 -34.29 6.35
CA ASP A 211 -12.42 -34.60 7.30
C ASP A 211 -12.81 -33.36 8.13
N GLN A 212 -11.83 -32.63 8.64
CA GLN A 212 -12.06 -31.45 9.48
C GLN A 212 -12.48 -30.21 8.69
N ALA A 213 -11.83 -29.92 7.56
CA ALA A 213 -12.06 -28.75 6.73
C ALA A 213 -12.86 -29.07 5.46
N HIS A 214 -13.82 -29.96 5.55
CA HIS A 214 -14.60 -30.50 4.43
C HIS A 214 -15.31 -29.43 3.57
N ALA A 215 -15.50 -28.22 4.08
CA ALA A 215 -16.04 -27.08 3.32
C ALA A 215 -14.97 -26.30 2.56
N ASP A 216 -13.68 -26.51 2.83
CA ASP A 216 -12.58 -25.83 2.16
C ASP A 216 -12.15 -26.57 0.90
N THR A 217 -12.63 -26.09 -0.25
CA THR A 217 -12.27 -26.65 -1.56
C THR A 217 -10.82 -26.37 -1.98
N ALA A 218 -10.13 -25.46 -1.28
CA ALA A 218 -8.75 -25.07 -1.57
C ALA A 218 -7.71 -25.90 -0.78
N ALA A 219 -8.14 -26.79 0.13
CA ALA A 219 -7.25 -27.65 0.91
C ALA A 219 -6.29 -28.45 0.01
N ARG A 220 -4.98 -28.33 0.26
CA ARG A 220 -3.91 -28.98 -0.51
C ARG A 220 -2.70 -29.22 0.38
N ARG A 221 -1.70 -29.94 -0.16
CA ARG A 221 -0.36 -30.04 0.43
C ARG A 221 0.26 -28.66 0.58
N VAL A 222 1.10 -28.52 1.59
CA VAL A 222 1.87 -27.28 1.85
C VAL A 222 3.27 -27.44 1.29
N GLY A 223 3.65 -26.63 0.33
CA GLY A 223 4.94 -26.70 -0.33
C GLY A 223 5.21 -28.09 -0.91
N GLN A 224 6.38 -28.65 -0.61
CA GLN A 224 6.77 -30.05 -0.91
C GLN A 224 6.62 -30.98 0.28
N SER A 225 6.16 -30.49 1.42
CA SER A 225 5.98 -31.29 2.64
C SER A 225 4.86 -32.31 2.52
N ASP A 226 4.78 -33.27 3.44
CA ASP A 226 3.64 -34.21 3.52
C ASP A 226 2.45 -33.63 4.32
N VAL A 227 2.58 -32.39 4.77
CA VAL A 227 1.53 -31.67 5.51
C VAL A 227 0.50 -31.11 4.54
N TRP A 228 -0.76 -31.30 4.85
CA TRP A 228 -1.90 -30.66 4.19
C TRP A 228 -2.40 -29.50 5.05
N LEU A 229 -2.88 -28.45 4.38
CA LEU A 229 -3.50 -27.28 5.00
C LEU A 229 -4.92 -27.13 4.45
N GLY A 230 -5.86 -26.98 5.37
CA GLY A 230 -7.22 -26.54 5.14
C GLY A 230 -7.53 -25.32 5.99
N VAL A 231 -8.50 -24.53 5.58
CA VAL A 231 -8.94 -23.33 6.29
C VAL A 231 -10.45 -23.35 6.50
N ILE A 232 -10.88 -23.12 7.72
CA ILE A 232 -12.30 -22.97 8.06
C ILE A 232 -12.51 -21.50 8.46
N PHE A 233 -13.34 -20.78 7.69
CA PHE A 233 -13.73 -19.43 8.03
C PHE A 233 -14.96 -19.43 8.94
N HIS A 234 -14.86 -18.74 10.05
CA HIS A 234 -15.92 -18.60 11.02
C HIS A 234 -16.49 -17.17 10.99
N ARG A 235 -17.81 -17.07 11.18
CA ARG A 235 -18.52 -15.80 11.29
C ARG A 235 -19.28 -15.74 12.61
N VAL A 236 -18.92 -14.79 13.44
CA VAL A 236 -19.43 -14.67 14.81
C VAL A 236 -20.33 -13.43 14.93
N PRO A 237 -21.61 -13.59 15.26
CA PRO A 237 -22.48 -12.45 15.50
C PRO A 237 -22.11 -11.77 16.82
N TYR A 238 -22.21 -10.43 16.81
CA TYR A 238 -22.06 -9.58 17.99
C TYR A 238 -23.04 -8.39 17.90
N ASP A 239 -23.16 -7.56 18.92
CA ASP A 239 -24.04 -6.38 18.89
C ASP A 239 -23.42 -5.23 18.11
N VAL A 240 -23.55 -5.28 16.76
CA VAL A 240 -23.04 -4.25 15.85
C VAL A 240 -23.66 -2.87 16.09
N ASP A 241 -24.93 -2.84 16.53
CA ASP A 241 -25.62 -1.58 16.85
C ASP A 241 -25.05 -0.95 18.14
N ALA A 242 -24.65 -1.75 19.13
CA ALA A 242 -23.98 -1.24 20.31
C ALA A 242 -22.64 -0.61 19.98
N VAL A 243 -21.84 -1.26 19.13
CA VAL A 243 -20.55 -0.72 18.65
C VAL A 243 -20.75 0.57 17.88
N ALA A 244 -21.67 0.60 16.92
CA ALA A 244 -21.97 1.80 16.14
C ALA A 244 -22.41 2.98 17.01
N ARG A 245 -23.27 2.71 18.01
CA ARG A 245 -23.67 3.74 19.01
C ARG A 245 -22.48 4.21 19.85
N ASP A 246 -21.59 3.31 20.23
CA ASP A 246 -20.40 3.63 21.01
C ASP A 246 -19.41 4.50 20.22
N MET A 247 -19.20 4.18 18.93
CA MET A 247 -18.41 5.01 18.01
C MET A 247 -18.93 6.45 17.95
N VAL A 248 -20.23 6.63 17.73
CA VAL A 248 -20.86 7.95 17.68
C VAL A 248 -20.74 8.70 19.02
N ARG A 249 -20.87 8.01 20.16
CA ARG A 249 -20.71 8.62 21.49
C ARG A 249 -19.31 9.14 21.75
N HIS A 250 -18.30 8.49 21.16
CA HIS A 250 -16.89 8.91 21.26
C HIS A 250 -16.50 9.93 20.19
N GLY A 251 -17.46 10.38 19.37
CA GLY A 251 -17.21 11.40 18.34
C GLY A 251 -16.54 10.87 17.08
N LEU A 252 -16.50 9.55 16.88
CA LEU A 252 -16.01 8.97 15.63
C LEU A 252 -17.01 9.25 14.49
N PRO A 253 -16.51 9.37 13.23
CA PRO A 253 -17.34 9.60 12.06
C PRO A 253 -18.53 8.64 11.93
N SER A 254 -19.71 9.17 11.64
CA SER A 254 -20.93 8.37 11.52
C SER A 254 -20.91 7.40 10.33
N THR A 255 -20.14 7.71 9.30
CA THR A 255 -19.83 6.86 8.14
C THR A 255 -19.11 5.60 8.55
N LEU A 256 -18.08 5.70 9.40
CA LEU A 256 -17.38 4.55 9.96
C LEU A 256 -18.32 3.68 10.80
N ALA A 257 -19.19 4.29 11.60
CA ALA A 257 -20.20 3.57 12.39
C ALA A 257 -21.25 2.87 11.49
N ALA A 258 -21.63 3.48 10.37
CA ALA A 258 -22.51 2.87 9.39
C ALA A 258 -21.85 1.67 8.70
N GLY A 259 -20.57 1.79 8.32
CA GLY A 259 -19.79 0.73 7.69
C GLY A 259 -19.72 -0.55 8.55
N VAL A 260 -19.54 -0.41 9.85
CA VAL A 260 -19.55 -1.57 10.79
C VAL A 260 -20.89 -2.32 10.75
N LYS A 261 -22.01 -1.61 10.59
CA LYS A 261 -23.34 -2.22 10.58
C LYS A 261 -23.62 -3.05 9.33
N ILE A 262 -23.01 -2.72 8.21
CA ILE A 262 -23.25 -3.38 6.93
C ILE A 262 -22.08 -4.27 6.48
N GLY A 263 -20.96 -4.21 7.17
CA GLY A 263 -19.73 -4.93 6.79
C GLY A 263 -19.12 -4.43 5.48
N LEU A 264 -19.21 -3.12 5.20
CA LEU A 264 -18.69 -2.47 4.00
C LEU A 264 -18.19 -1.06 4.33
N GLU A 265 -17.32 -0.52 3.51
CA GLU A 265 -17.02 0.91 3.46
C GLU A 265 -18.06 1.64 2.57
N ASP A 266 -18.18 2.97 2.70
CA ASP A 266 -19.16 3.74 1.95
C ASP A 266 -19.03 3.57 0.43
N HIS A 267 -17.81 3.56 -0.11
CA HIS A 267 -17.59 3.35 -1.54
C HIS A 267 -17.91 1.91 -1.98
N ASP A 268 -17.65 0.90 -1.15
CA ASP A 268 -18.01 -0.49 -1.42
C ASP A 268 -19.53 -0.65 -1.48
N ALA A 269 -20.27 0.05 -0.61
CA ALA A 269 -21.72 0.09 -0.63
C ALA A 269 -22.27 0.76 -1.90
N ALA A 270 -21.64 1.85 -2.36
CA ALA A 270 -21.99 2.52 -3.61
C ALA A 270 -21.74 1.61 -4.82
N HIS A 271 -20.59 0.92 -4.87
CA HIS A 271 -20.27 -0.05 -5.92
C HIS A 271 -21.17 -1.29 -5.87
N ALA A 272 -21.49 -1.82 -4.69
CA ALA A 272 -22.43 -2.93 -4.53
C ALA A 272 -23.84 -2.55 -5.01
N THR A 273 -24.26 -1.32 -4.74
CA THR A 273 -25.53 -0.78 -5.22
C THR A 273 -25.53 -0.59 -6.74
N ALA A 274 -24.41 -0.08 -7.30
CA ALA A 274 -24.24 0.05 -8.74
C ALA A 274 -24.25 -1.31 -9.45
N ARG A 275 -23.51 -2.31 -8.97
CA ARG A 275 -23.52 -3.69 -9.50
C ARG A 275 -24.89 -4.35 -9.40
N ARG A 276 -25.65 -4.11 -8.31
CA ARG A 276 -27.03 -4.58 -8.18
C ARG A 276 -27.96 -3.90 -9.18
N ALA A 277 -27.79 -2.59 -9.40
CA ALA A 277 -28.55 -1.86 -10.41
C ALA A 277 -28.23 -2.36 -11.83
N GLU A 278 -26.97 -2.63 -12.13
CA GLU A 278 -26.51 -3.23 -13.40
C GLU A 278 -27.05 -4.66 -13.58
N GLN A 279 -27.04 -5.49 -12.52
CA GLN A 279 -27.65 -6.82 -12.57
C GLN A 279 -29.17 -6.78 -12.78
N VAL A 280 -29.87 -5.85 -12.15
CA VAL A 280 -31.30 -5.66 -12.37
C VAL A 280 -31.56 -5.13 -13.79
N ALA A 281 -30.76 -4.18 -14.27
CA ALA A 281 -30.86 -3.66 -15.63
C ALA A 281 -30.52 -4.75 -16.68
N SER A 282 -29.58 -5.67 -16.41
CA SER A 282 -29.26 -6.78 -17.31
C SER A 282 -30.34 -7.85 -17.37
N ILE A 283 -31.21 -7.97 -16.37
CA ILE A 283 -32.37 -8.87 -16.39
C ILE A 283 -33.51 -8.27 -17.22
N ASP A 284 -33.68 -6.94 -17.21
CA ASP A 284 -34.70 -6.24 -18.01
C ASP A 284 -34.29 -6.05 -19.49
N THR A 285 -32.99 -6.08 -19.82
CA THR A 285 -32.47 -5.89 -21.20
C THR A 285 -32.31 -7.19 -22.00
N ALA A 286 -32.63 -8.36 -21.44
CA ALA A 286 -32.71 -9.61 -22.19
C ALA A 286 -33.89 -9.66 -23.22
N ALA A 287 -34.62 -8.57 -23.39
CA ALA A 287 -35.67 -8.37 -24.39
C ALA A 287 -35.35 -7.17 -25.29
N GLY A 288 -34.42 -7.36 -26.22
CA GLY A 288 -34.34 -6.58 -27.47
C GLY A 288 -33.46 -5.34 -27.48
N GLY A 289 -32.44 -5.33 -28.34
CA GLY A 289 -31.84 -4.13 -28.89
C GLY A 289 -30.32 -3.99 -28.73
N THR A 290 -29.65 -4.04 -29.84
CA THR A 290 -28.22 -3.82 -30.08
C THR A 290 -27.70 -2.56 -29.39
N ALA A 291 -26.76 -2.73 -28.47
CA ALA A 291 -25.98 -1.63 -27.87
C ALA A 291 -24.73 -1.36 -28.70
N MET A 292 -24.53 -0.11 -29.08
CA MET A 292 -23.26 0.42 -29.54
C MET A 292 -22.30 0.55 -28.34
N GLU A 293 -21.14 -0.02 -28.48
CA GLU A 293 -20.00 0.21 -27.58
C GLU A 293 -19.65 1.71 -27.57
N SER A 294 -19.67 2.32 -26.40
CA SER A 294 -19.05 3.62 -26.15
C SER A 294 -17.84 3.40 -25.24
N ASP A 295 -16.66 3.44 -25.84
CA ASP A 295 -15.40 3.63 -25.15
C ASP A 295 -15.38 5.03 -24.50
N GLU A 296 -15.80 5.15 -23.26
CA GLU A 296 -15.51 6.34 -22.46
C GLU A 296 -14.41 6.02 -21.45
N PRO A 297 -13.25 6.77 -21.53
CA PRO A 297 -12.19 6.64 -20.55
C PRO A 297 -12.64 7.22 -19.21
N LEU A 298 -12.24 6.57 -18.12
CA LEU A 298 -12.36 7.06 -16.74
C LEU A 298 -11.78 8.48 -16.62
N THR A 299 -12.63 9.48 -16.73
CA THR A 299 -12.28 10.86 -16.53
C THR A 299 -12.32 11.19 -15.05
N CYS A 300 -11.23 11.74 -14.50
CA CYS A 300 -11.33 12.60 -13.34
C CYS A 300 -12.45 13.61 -13.65
N GLY A 301 -13.49 13.72 -12.85
CA GLY A 301 -14.76 14.42 -13.11
C GLY A 301 -14.75 15.81 -13.74
N HIS A 302 -13.95 16.02 -14.75
CA HIS A 302 -13.83 17.22 -15.58
C HIS A 302 -13.72 16.78 -17.04
N THR A 303 -14.64 17.27 -17.86
CA THR A 303 -14.60 17.15 -19.32
C THR A 303 -13.22 17.45 -19.88
N PRO A 304 -12.72 16.70 -20.90
CA PRO A 304 -11.38 16.83 -21.45
C PRO A 304 -11.15 18.14 -22.25
N THR A 305 -12.05 19.09 -22.17
CA THR A 305 -11.97 20.36 -22.85
C THR A 305 -11.57 21.44 -21.82
N GLU A 306 -10.35 21.87 -21.91
CA GLU A 306 -9.81 23.19 -21.54
C GLU A 306 -9.19 23.41 -20.14
N HIS A 307 -9.37 22.63 -19.08
CA HIS A 307 -8.91 23.08 -17.75
C HIS A 307 -8.31 21.99 -16.83
N CYS A 308 -7.76 20.91 -17.35
CA CYS A 308 -6.70 20.18 -16.64
C CYS A 308 -5.33 20.80 -17.01
N THR A 309 -5.30 22.11 -17.03
CA THR A 309 -4.10 22.90 -17.15
C THR A 309 -3.51 23.06 -15.75
N CYS A 310 -2.83 22.02 -15.24
CA CYS A 310 -1.56 22.37 -14.62
C CYS A 310 -0.86 23.21 -15.68
N ALA A 311 -0.66 24.49 -15.45
CA ALA A 311 0.06 25.29 -16.39
C ALA A 311 1.31 24.50 -16.74
N LEU A 312 1.64 24.40 -18.02
CA LEU A 312 2.80 23.62 -18.47
C LEU A 312 4.05 23.95 -17.66
N GLU A 313 4.14 25.20 -17.20
CA GLU A 313 5.15 25.73 -16.29
C GLU A 313 5.19 25.02 -14.93
N ASP A 314 4.02 24.66 -14.35
CA ASP A 314 3.96 23.97 -13.06
C ASP A 314 4.41 22.50 -13.19
N ARG A 315 4.07 21.85 -14.30
CA ARG A 315 4.56 20.51 -14.60
C ARG A 315 6.08 20.50 -14.77
N ILE A 316 6.63 21.44 -15.55
CA ILE A 316 8.08 21.63 -15.69
C ILE A 316 8.72 21.86 -14.34
N ALA A 317 8.17 22.74 -13.50
CA ALA A 317 8.69 23.02 -12.17
C ALA A 317 8.66 21.79 -11.24
N ALA A 318 7.64 20.94 -11.33
CA ALA A 318 7.56 19.70 -10.57
C ALA A 318 8.66 18.70 -10.98
N TYR A 319 8.80 18.43 -12.28
CA TYR A 319 9.85 17.56 -12.80
C TYR A 319 11.26 18.02 -12.40
N GLU A 320 11.57 19.29 -12.62
CA GLU A 320 12.88 19.87 -12.26
C GLU A 320 13.15 19.82 -10.76
N SER A 321 12.12 20.05 -9.95
CA SER A 321 12.31 20.05 -8.50
C SER A 321 12.56 18.66 -7.96
N LEU A 322 11.82 17.66 -8.44
CA LEU A 322 12.05 16.26 -8.12
C LEU A 322 13.44 15.80 -8.60
N ALA A 323 13.82 16.14 -9.84
CA ALA A 323 15.14 15.82 -10.37
C ALA A 323 16.27 16.35 -9.46
N ARG A 324 16.16 17.59 -8.98
CA ARG A 324 17.16 18.21 -8.09
C ARG A 324 17.23 17.55 -6.73
N ILE A 325 16.08 17.17 -6.16
CA ILE A 325 16.03 16.47 -4.88
C ILE A 325 16.74 15.11 -5.00
N TYR A 326 16.41 14.32 -6.01
CA TYR A 326 17.02 13.00 -6.22
C TYR A 326 18.51 13.07 -6.61
N ARG A 327 18.92 14.12 -7.30
CA ARG A 327 20.34 14.38 -7.60
C ARG A 327 21.14 14.69 -6.33
N GLY A 328 20.50 15.27 -5.32
CA GLY A 328 21.11 15.54 -4.01
C GLY A 328 22.14 16.67 -4.01
N ALA A 329 22.09 17.59 -4.96
CA ALA A 329 22.91 18.81 -4.91
C ALA A 329 22.41 19.70 -3.77
N MET A 330 23.09 19.66 -2.62
CA MET A 330 22.61 20.23 -1.34
C MET A 330 22.21 21.70 -1.42
N ALA A 331 22.91 22.50 -2.23
CA ALA A 331 22.54 23.90 -2.43
C ALA A 331 21.17 24.07 -3.14
N GLU A 332 20.70 23.05 -3.85
CA GLU A 332 19.49 23.08 -4.66
C GLU A 332 18.30 22.40 -4.00
N VAL A 333 18.52 21.48 -3.03
CA VAL A 333 17.46 20.65 -2.43
C VAL A 333 16.40 21.50 -1.73
N SER A 334 16.77 22.43 -0.86
CA SER A 334 15.81 23.28 -0.17
C SER A 334 15.04 24.21 -1.11
N PRO A 335 15.68 24.91 -2.10
CA PRO A 335 14.93 25.63 -3.14
C PRO A 335 14.03 24.74 -3.98
N ALA A 336 14.46 23.52 -4.32
CA ALA A 336 13.67 22.55 -5.08
C ALA A 336 12.43 22.09 -4.32
N ALA A 337 12.55 21.77 -3.04
CA ALA A 337 11.43 21.38 -2.18
C ALA A 337 10.36 22.50 -2.08
N ARG A 338 10.79 23.75 -1.94
CA ARG A 338 9.87 24.90 -1.94
C ARG A 338 9.13 25.07 -3.27
N ARG A 339 9.85 24.90 -4.39
CA ARG A 339 9.28 25.02 -5.73
C ARG A 339 8.31 23.88 -6.02
N LEU A 340 8.67 22.65 -5.66
CA LEU A 340 7.81 21.48 -5.79
C LEU A 340 6.49 21.67 -5.03
N ARG A 341 6.56 22.18 -3.79
CA ARG A 341 5.37 22.52 -3.01
C ARG A 341 4.47 23.52 -3.72
N GLY A 342 5.05 24.55 -4.35
CA GLY A 342 4.31 25.53 -5.16
C GLY A 342 3.63 24.88 -6.36
N ALA A 343 4.39 24.11 -7.14
CA ALA A 343 3.90 23.41 -8.32
C ALA A 343 2.78 22.44 -7.99
N MET A 344 2.91 21.64 -6.93
CA MET A 344 1.88 20.68 -6.51
C MET A 344 0.59 21.35 -6.05
N ARG A 345 0.64 22.54 -5.46
CA ARG A 345 -0.56 23.33 -5.13
C ARG A 345 -1.30 23.81 -6.37
N SER A 346 -0.57 24.29 -7.38
CA SER A 346 -1.15 24.79 -8.63
C SER A 346 -1.73 23.67 -9.49
N CYS A 347 -1.07 22.53 -9.51
CA CYS A 347 -1.44 21.38 -10.32
C CYS A 347 -2.77 20.75 -9.93
N ARG A 348 -3.44 21.16 -8.86
CA ARG A 348 -4.65 20.50 -8.32
C ARG A 348 -4.53 18.96 -8.34
N ILE A 349 -3.30 18.46 -8.17
CA ILE A 349 -3.00 17.05 -8.12
C ILE A 349 -3.76 16.46 -6.94
N ASN A 350 -4.93 16.02 -7.24
CA ASN A 350 -5.86 15.30 -6.38
C ASN A 350 -6.13 15.97 -5.00
N ARG A 351 -7.38 16.33 -4.74
CA ARG A 351 -7.86 16.94 -3.49
C ARG A 351 -7.84 15.94 -2.31
N ASN A 352 -6.93 14.97 -2.29
CA ASN A 352 -6.79 14.02 -1.21
C ASN A 352 -6.07 14.66 -0.01
N VAL A 353 -6.54 14.32 1.17
CA VAL A 353 -6.05 14.77 2.48
C VAL A 353 -4.53 14.65 2.64
N ASN A 354 -3.91 13.68 1.97
CA ASN A 354 -2.46 13.51 1.92
C ASN A 354 -1.71 14.69 1.26
N GLU A 355 -2.37 15.49 0.41
CA GLU A 355 -1.74 16.68 -0.18
C GLU A 355 -1.36 17.71 0.90
N ALA A 356 -2.25 17.97 1.84
CA ALA A 356 -1.97 18.90 2.93
C ALA A 356 -0.83 18.37 3.82
N ALA A 357 -0.82 17.08 4.14
CA ALA A 357 0.23 16.46 4.93
C ALA A 357 1.58 16.46 4.21
N ILE A 358 1.61 16.15 2.92
CA ILE A 358 2.83 16.24 2.08
C ILE A 358 3.35 17.67 2.05
N LEU A 359 2.47 18.65 1.84
CA LEU A 359 2.83 20.06 1.77
C LEU A 359 3.36 20.59 3.11
N GLU A 360 2.73 20.21 4.23
CA GLU A 360 3.18 20.58 5.57
C GLU A 360 4.54 19.97 5.89
N ALA A 361 4.72 18.73 5.55
CA ALA A 361 5.97 18.00 5.76
C ALA A 361 7.11 18.51 4.87
N PHE A 362 6.86 18.97 3.65
CA PHE A 362 7.85 19.73 2.88
C PHE A 362 8.20 21.07 3.54
N GLN A 363 7.28 21.68 4.27
CA GLN A 363 7.56 22.88 5.03
C GLN A 363 8.49 22.58 6.21
N ASP A 364 8.24 21.53 6.96
CA ASP A 364 9.09 21.07 8.06
C ASP A 364 10.47 20.64 7.55
N ALA A 365 10.49 19.92 6.43
CA ALA A 365 11.72 19.54 5.75
C ALA A 365 12.54 20.76 5.25
N ASP A 366 11.90 21.77 4.68
CA ASP A 366 12.60 23.01 4.29
C ASP A 366 13.22 23.70 5.49
N ILE A 367 12.54 23.72 6.64
CA ILE A 367 13.08 24.27 7.89
C ILE A 367 14.30 23.46 8.36
N ALA A 368 14.21 22.13 8.35
CA ALA A 368 15.31 21.24 8.75
C ALA A 368 16.55 21.44 7.85
N LEU A 369 16.37 21.50 6.54
CA LEU A 369 17.46 21.68 5.57
C LEU A 369 18.17 23.03 5.63
N ARG A 370 17.62 24.01 6.35
CA ARG A 370 18.32 25.28 6.61
C ARG A 370 19.45 25.14 7.62
N THR A 371 19.46 24.07 8.40
CA THR A 371 20.51 23.76 9.37
C THR A 371 21.60 22.89 8.75
N ALA A 372 22.82 22.93 9.31
CA ALA A 372 23.90 22.05 8.89
C ALA A 372 23.58 20.57 9.23
N ASP A 373 23.00 20.36 10.40
CA ASP A 373 22.64 19.01 10.89
C ASP A 373 21.55 18.38 10.01
N GLY A 374 20.51 19.13 9.61
CA GLY A 374 19.47 18.65 8.73
C GLY A 374 19.97 18.32 7.32
N ARG A 375 20.93 19.10 6.78
CA ARG A 375 21.58 18.78 5.50
C ARG A 375 22.39 17.51 5.59
N GLY A 376 23.16 17.34 6.66
CA GLY A 376 23.93 16.12 6.91
C GLY A 376 23.03 14.88 7.06
N ALA A 377 21.89 15.01 7.73
CA ALA A 377 20.91 13.94 7.85
C ALA A 377 20.33 13.52 6.48
N PHE A 378 20.02 14.48 5.61
CA PHE A 378 19.54 14.19 4.25
C PHE A 378 20.61 13.47 3.41
N GLU A 379 21.88 13.93 3.45
CA GLU A 379 22.97 13.26 2.72
C GLU A 379 23.20 11.84 3.22
N ALA A 380 23.25 11.65 4.52
CA ALA A 380 23.42 10.32 5.13
C ALA A 380 22.27 9.38 4.75
N GLU A 381 21.03 9.87 4.76
CA GLU A 381 19.87 9.06 4.40
C GLU A 381 19.85 8.69 2.91
N ARG A 382 20.23 9.61 2.03
CA ARG A 382 20.39 9.32 0.60
C ARG A 382 21.47 8.26 0.37
N ASP A 383 22.63 8.44 1.01
CA ASP A 383 23.75 7.50 0.88
C ASP A 383 23.39 6.12 1.45
N ARG A 384 22.59 6.06 2.52
CA ARG A 384 22.02 4.82 3.06
C ARG A 384 21.06 4.15 2.08
N LEU A 385 20.10 4.89 1.54
CA LEU A 385 19.09 4.36 0.61
C LEU A 385 19.72 3.83 -0.68
N TYR A 386 20.77 4.50 -1.16
CA TYR A 386 21.45 4.13 -2.41
C TYR A 386 22.68 3.23 -2.19
N GLY A 387 22.93 2.77 -0.96
CA GLY A 387 24.04 1.88 -0.64
C GLY A 387 25.43 2.49 -0.82
N LEU A 388 25.54 3.82 -0.70
CA LEU A 388 26.80 4.55 -0.88
C LEU A 388 27.60 4.66 0.42
N GLU A 389 27.10 4.14 1.55
CA GLU A 389 27.83 4.09 2.81
C GLU A 389 29.00 3.12 2.71
N SER A 390 30.13 3.48 3.35
CA SER A 390 31.32 2.66 3.43
C SER A 390 31.09 1.46 4.36
N GLY A 391 30.61 0.37 3.81
CA GLY A 391 30.34 -0.88 4.51
C GLY A 391 29.27 -1.63 3.76
N PHE A 392 29.67 -2.39 2.76
CA PHE A 392 28.77 -3.24 2.00
C PHE A 392 28.09 -4.23 2.96
N ASP A 393 26.82 -3.97 3.30
CA ASP A 393 25.93 -4.95 3.89
C ASP A 393 25.21 -5.67 2.73
N PRO A 394 25.55 -6.93 2.44
CA PRO A 394 24.93 -7.68 1.34
C PRO A 394 23.45 -7.97 1.58
N PHE A 395 22.92 -7.68 2.77
CA PHE A 395 21.52 -7.82 3.14
C PHE A 395 20.77 -6.49 3.27
N ALA A 396 21.46 -5.35 3.15
CA ALA A 396 20.79 -4.07 2.99
C ALA A 396 20.13 -4.05 1.61
N HIS A 397 18.82 -4.01 1.56
CA HIS A 397 18.06 -3.78 0.32
C HIS A 397 18.40 -2.37 -0.17
N VAL A 398 19.39 -2.28 -1.02
CA VAL A 398 19.83 -1.04 -1.64
C VAL A 398 18.83 -0.63 -2.68
N LEU A 399 18.19 0.51 -2.47
CA LEU A 399 17.38 1.17 -3.47
C LEU A 399 18.29 1.75 -4.55
N SER A 400 18.24 1.23 -5.75
CA SER A 400 18.92 1.85 -6.87
C SER A 400 18.06 2.95 -7.49
N PRO A 401 18.59 4.16 -7.69
CA PRO A 401 17.90 5.22 -8.41
C PRO A 401 18.00 5.06 -9.94
N GLU A 402 18.39 3.89 -10.42
CA GLU A 402 18.67 3.57 -11.83
C GLU A 402 17.56 2.68 -12.40
N GLU A 403 17.00 3.05 -13.57
CA GLU A 403 15.97 2.28 -14.27
C GLU A 403 16.36 0.83 -14.49
N GLY A 404 17.59 0.57 -14.89
CA GLY A 404 18.11 -0.78 -15.18
C GLY A 404 17.97 -1.78 -14.02
N THR A 405 17.71 -1.32 -12.80
CA THR A 405 17.48 -2.18 -11.64
C THR A 405 16.04 -2.73 -11.60
N TYR A 406 15.08 -2.06 -12.25
CA TYR A 406 13.65 -2.34 -12.12
C TYR A 406 13.03 -2.94 -13.39
N VAL A 407 13.73 -2.89 -14.50
CA VAL A 407 13.24 -3.42 -15.78
C VAL A 407 13.75 -4.83 -16.03
N SER A 408 12.93 -5.65 -16.70
CA SER A 408 13.31 -7.00 -17.11
C SER A 408 14.02 -6.97 -18.45
N GLY A 409 15.13 -7.69 -18.60
CA GLY A 409 15.85 -7.83 -19.88
C GLY A 409 17.31 -7.40 -19.81
N ASP A 410 17.90 -7.08 -20.97
CA ASP A 410 19.28 -6.61 -21.06
C ASP A 410 19.35 -5.12 -20.68
N VAL A 411 19.94 -4.84 -19.52
CA VAL A 411 20.12 -3.48 -18.99
C VAL A 411 20.89 -2.59 -19.97
N GLN A 412 21.88 -3.15 -20.70
CA GLN A 412 22.69 -2.38 -21.64
C GLN A 412 21.88 -1.99 -22.89
N GLU A 413 21.02 -2.89 -23.37
CA GLU A 413 20.12 -2.60 -24.48
C GLU A 413 19.15 -1.47 -24.06
N HIS A 414 18.62 -1.55 -22.85
CA HIS A 414 17.68 -0.57 -22.31
C HIS A 414 18.34 0.82 -22.17
N LEU A 415 19.52 0.90 -21.58
CA LEU A 415 20.29 2.15 -21.48
C LEU A 415 20.60 2.76 -22.87
N THR A 416 20.85 1.92 -23.87
CA THR A 416 21.07 2.37 -25.24
C THR A 416 19.83 3.07 -25.83
N LEU A 417 18.63 2.60 -25.49
CA LEU A 417 17.37 3.24 -25.92
C LEU A 417 17.19 4.61 -25.26
N ILE A 418 17.53 4.74 -23.96
CA ILE A 418 17.49 6.02 -23.24
C ILE A 418 18.47 7.01 -23.88
N GLU A 419 19.73 6.59 -24.09
CA GLU A 419 20.76 7.42 -24.72
C GLU A 419 20.37 7.87 -26.13
N ALA A 420 19.72 6.99 -26.90
CA ALA A 420 19.22 7.33 -28.23
C ALA A 420 18.13 8.42 -28.17
N ALA A 421 17.20 8.33 -27.22
CA ALA A 421 16.17 9.34 -27.02
C ALA A 421 16.76 10.71 -26.61
N TYR A 422 17.78 10.71 -25.77
CA TYR A 422 18.51 11.93 -25.39
C TYR A 422 19.26 12.55 -26.57
N ALA A 423 19.93 11.73 -27.35
CA ALA A 423 20.67 12.18 -28.56
C ALA A 423 19.73 12.77 -29.60
N GLU A 424 18.60 12.13 -29.87
CA GLU A 424 17.59 12.65 -30.82
C GLU A 424 17.06 14.03 -30.40
N ALA A 425 16.90 14.25 -29.12
CA ALA A 425 16.43 15.52 -28.56
C ALA A 425 17.55 16.55 -28.35
N ALA A 426 18.81 16.20 -28.58
CA ALA A 426 19.99 17.00 -28.23
C ALA A 426 20.04 17.37 -26.72
N PHE A 427 19.57 16.47 -25.88
CA PHE A 427 19.61 16.63 -24.43
C PHE A 427 20.95 16.19 -23.85
N THR A 428 21.50 17.00 -22.94
CA THR A 428 22.73 16.69 -22.23
C THR A 428 22.39 16.25 -20.80
N VAL A 429 22.78 15.04 -20.43
CA VAL A 429 22.55 14.48 -19.11
C VAL A 429 23.29 15.32 -18.05
N PRO A 430 22.61 15.85 -17.04
CA PRO A 430 23.26 16.59 -15.96
C PRO A 430 24.17 15.71 -15.10
N GLU A 431 25.18 16.31 -14.51
CA GLU A 431 26.03 15.63 -13.51
C GLU A 431 25.22 15.28 -12.28
N VAL A 432 25.28 14.02 -11.83
CA VAL A 432 24.64 13.56 -10.61
C VAL A 432 25.61 13.63 -9.44
N ARG A 433 26.80 13.05 -9.56
CA ARG A 433 27.86 13.08 -8.52
C ARG A 433 29.21 12.76 -9.13
N ASN A 434 30.25 13.46 -8.67
CA ASN A 434 31.66 13.16 -9.00
C ASN A 434 31.94 12.98 -10.52
N GLY A 435 31.33 13.78 -11.36
CA GLY A 435 31.49 13.70 -12.80
C GLY A 435 30.68 12.57 -13.47
N MET A 436 29.80 11.88 -12.76
CA MET A 436 28.94 10.85 -13.32
C MET A 436 27.69 11.46 -13.94
N HIS A 437 27.34 10.98 -15.12
CA HIS A 437 26.18 11.40 -15.91
C HIS A 437 25.33 10.16 -16.30
N PRO A 438 24.76 9.43 -15.33
CA PRO A 438 24.06 8.18 -15.64
C PRO A 438 22.75 8.47 -16.39
N PRO A 439 22.55 7.92 -17.60
CA PRO A 439 21.36 8.19 -18.40
C PRO A 439 20.07 7.66 -17.77
N GLY A 440 20.10 6.47 -17.17
CA GLY A 440 18.95 5.84 -16.52
C GLY A 440 18.72 6.25 -15.07
N HIS A 441 19.39 7.27 -14.55
CA HIS A 441 19.13 7.76 -13.21
C HIS A 441 17.84 8.57 -13.16
N ILE A 442 17.02 8.36 -12.12
CA ILE A 442 15.73 9.03 -11.96
C ILE A 442 15.79 10.53 -12.19
N SER A 443 16.84 11.22 -11.71
CA SER A 443 16.99 12.65 -11.92
C SER A 443 17.24 13.01 -13.38
N SER A 444 17.93 12.17 -14.15
CA SER A 444 18.21 12.40 -15.56
C SER A 444 16.95 12.26 -16.42
N GLU A 445 16.15 11.25 -16.12
CA GLU A 445 14.88 11.01 -16.81
C GLU A 445 13.85 12.10 -16.51
N LEU A 446 13.75 12.53 -15.25
CA LEU A 446 12.87 13.66 -14.87
C LEU A 446 13.29 14.97 -15.55
N ASP A 447 14.59 15.26 -15.60
CA ASP A 447 15.11 16.44 -16.30
C ASP A 447 14.87 16.38 -17.81
N PHE A 448 14.93 15.18 -18.41
CA PHE A 448 14.63 15.01 -19.83
C PHE A 448 13.17 15.33 -20.16
N ILE A 449 12.23 14.84 -19.34
CA ILE A 449 10.81 15.21 -19.52
C ILE A 449 10.63 16.73 -19.38
N ALA A 450 11.23 17.35 -18.35
CA ALA A 450 11.19 18.80 -18.17
C ALA A 450 11.76 19.56 -19.37
N TYR A 451 12.85 19.06 -19.95
CA TYR A 451 13.47 19.63 -21.15
C TYR A 451 12.52 19.55 -22.36
N CYS A 452 11.90 18.39 -22.59
CA CYS A 452 10.92 18.24 -23.66
C CYS A 452 9.70 19.17 -23.45
N LEU A 453 9.16 19.24 -22.23
CA LEU A 453 8.04 20.13 -21.94
C LEU A 453 8.38 21.60 -22.15
N ARG A 454 9.62 22.04 -21.85
CA ARG A 454 10.10 23.39 -22.20
C ARG A 454 10.15 23.62 -23.71
N GLY A 455 10.60 22.63 -24.48
CA GLY A 455 10.54 22.69 -25.94
C GLY A 455 9.12 22.88 -26.45
N ALA A 456 8.17 22.16 -25.89
CA ALA A 456 6.75 22.31 -26.23
C ALA A 456 6.20 23.71 -25.86
N ALA A 457 6.61 24.28 -24.74
CA ALA A 457 6.20 25.62 -24.30
C ALA A 457 6.67 26.74 -25.28
N VAL A 458 7.77 26.52 -25.99
CA VAL A 458 8.28 27.48 -27.00
C VAL A 458 7.92 27.09 -28.44
N GLY A 459 7.03 26.12 -28.64
CA GLY A 459 6.44 25.77 -29.94
C GLY A 459 7.12 24.63 -30.70
N ASP A 460 8.00 23.83 -30.08
CA ASP A 460 8.48 22.57 -30.68
C ASP A 460 7.34 21.54 -30.74
N ALA A 461 6.77 21.35 -31.92
CA ALA A 461 5.62 20.47 -32.16
C ALA A 461 5.89 18.99 -31.81
N ARG A 462 7.15 18.54 -31.80
CA ARG A 462 7.52 17.14 -31.48
C ARG A 462 7.88 16.95 -30.01
N ALA A 463 8.13 18.03 -29.28
CA ALA A 463 8.64 17.94 -27.92
C ALA A 463 7.64 17.28 -26.96
N LEU A 464 6.34 17.56 -27.10
CA LEU A 464 5.30 16.94 -26.29
C LEU A 464 5.14 15.44 -26.60
N GLU A 465 5.28 15.06 -27.86
CA GLU A 465 5.24 13.65 -28.28
C GLU A 465 6.46 12.89 -27.70
N ARG A 466 7.66 13.49 -27.80
CA ARG A 466 8.87 12.92 -27.17
C ARG A 466 8.72 12.73 -25.67
N ALA A 467 8.18 13.74 -24.97
CA ALA A 467 7.92 13.66 -23.53
C ALA A 467 6.97 12.50 -23.19
N ARG A 468 5.87 12.37 -23.94
CA ARG A 468 4.89 11.30 -23.76
C ARG A 468 5.47 9.92 -24.03
N ASP A 469 6.19 9.78 -25.14
CA ASP A 469 6.78 8.50 -25.54
C ASP A 469 7.86 8.04 -24.55
N PHE A 470 8.70 8.95 -24.09
CA PHE A 470 9.71 8.65 -23.09
C PHE A 470 9.06 8.31 -21.74
N PHE A 471 8.07 9.07 -21.31
CA PHE A 471 7.32 8.76 -20.09
C PHE A 471 6.74 7.35 -20.13
N ALA A 472 6.10 6.99 -21.25
CA ALA A 472 5.43 5.69 -21.41
C ALA A 472 6.40 4.51 -21.45
N LYS A 473 7.56 4.67 -22.10
CA LYS A 473 8.52 3.57 -22.36
C LYS A 473 9.54 3.39 -21.22
N HIS A 474 9.77 4.42 -20.42
CA HIS A 474 10.80 4.47 -19.40
C HIS A 474 10.18 4.83 -18.05
N LEU A 475 9.97 6.07 -17.76
CA LEU A 475 9.63 6.57 -16.42
C LEU A 475 8.40 5.90 -15.80
N ALA A 476 7.34 5.64 -16.58
CA ALA A 476 6.13 4.98 -16.08
C ALA A 476 6.35 3.52 -15.70
N GLU A 477 7.32 2.84 -16.31
CA GLU A 477 7.58 1.42 -16.11
C GLU A 477 8.19 1.10 -14.74
N TRP A 478 8.99 2.02 -14.16
CA TRP A 478 9.75 1.73 -12.97
C TRP A 478 9.70 2.82 -11.88
N ALA A 479 9.63 4.10 -12.27
CA ALA A 479 9.83 5.20 -11.33
C ALA A 479 8.72 5.31 -10.28
N VAL A 480 7.54 4.80 -10.57
CA VAL A 480 6.45 4.72 -9.60
C VAL A 480 6.78 3.71 -8.49
N LEU A 481 7.30 2.53 -8.86
CA LEU A 481 7.74 1.55 -7.87
C LEU A 481 8.88 2.10 -7.02
N PHE A 482 9.88 2.71 -7.65
CA PHE A 482 10.96 3.40 -6.95
C PHE A 482 10.43 4.47 -5.97
N ALA A 483 9.51 5.32 -6.42
CA ALA A 483 8.92 6.39 -5.62
C ALA A 483 8.21 5.86 -4.37
N VAL A 484 7.42 4.80 -4.53
CA VAL A 484 6.72 4.12 -3.43
C VAL A 484 7.71 3.58 -2.41
N VAL A 485 8.77 2.90 -2.86
CA VAL A 485 9.76 2.30 -1.95
C VAL A 485 10.57 3.38 -1.23
N VAL A 486 10.96 4.46 -1.92
CA VAL A 486 11.59 5.63 -1.26
C VAL A 486 10.68 6.21 -0.20
N GLY A 487 9.40 6.45 -0.53
CA GLY A 487 8.43 6.99 0.42
C GLY A 487 8.25 6.15 1.68
N GLN A 488 8.44 4.84 1.56
CA GLN A 488 8.29 3.90 2.68
C GLN A 488 9.56 3.68 3.49
N GLN A 489 10.71 3.61 2.83
CA GLN A 489 11.98 3.25 3.48
C GLN A 489 12.78 4.46 3.96
N ALA A 490 12.54 5.65 3.41
CA ALA A 490 13.23 6.84 3.84
C ALA A 490 12.83 7.24 5.27
N ARG A 491 13.83 7.41 6.12
CA ARG A 491 13.70 7.87 7.51
C ARG A 491 13.75 9.39 7.61
N GLU A 492 14.52 9.99 6.71
CA GLU A 492 14.67 11.43 6.64
C GLU A 492 13.47 12.05 5.90
N PRO A 493 12.83 13.10 6.46
CA PRO A 493 11.56 13.64 5.95
C PRO A 493 11.58 14.08 4.49
N VAL A 494 12.63 14.75 4.01
CA VAL A 494 12.68 15.26 2.62
C VAL A 494 12.67 14.13 1.61
N MET A 495 13.51 13.10 1.83
CA MET A 495 13.56 11.94 0.93
C MET A 495 12.24 11.18 0.94
N ARG A 496 11.67 10.97 2.11
CA ARG A 496 10.38 10.31 2.25
C ARG A 496 9.28 11.03 1.48
N TYR A 497 9.17 12.35 1.63
CA TYR A 497 8.15 13.13 0.94
C TYR A 497 8.44 13.30 -0.55
N ALA A 498 9.70 13.30 -0.95
CA ALA A 498 10.05 13.26 -2.37
C ALA A 498 9.53 11.97 -3.04
N GLY A 499 9.65 10.81 -2.36
CA GLY A 499 9.06 9.56 -2.83
C GLY A 499 7.54 9.67 -3.01
N LEU A 500 6.84 10.12 -1.97
CA LEU A 500 5.38 10.30 -2.02
C LEU A 500 4.94 11.30 -3.09
N ALA A 501 5.65 12.43 -3.22
CA ALA A 501 5.35 13.43 -4.22
C ALA A 501 5.58 12.90 -5.65
N LEU A 502 6.66 12.17 -5.86
CA LEU A 502 6.98 11.57 -7.17
C LEU A 502 5.89 10.57 -7.58
N ASP A 503 5.49 9.66 -6.69
CA ASP A 503 4.43 8.70 -7.00
C ASP A 503 3.12 9.39 -7.41
N LYS A 504 2.64 10.34 -6.60
CA LYS A 504 1.40 11.08 -6.92
C LYS A 504 1.52 11.89 -8.20
N PHE A 505 2.67 12.52 -8.42
CA PHE A 505 2.91 13.31 -9.62
C PHE A 505 2.93 12.42 -10.88
N LEU A 506 3.67 11.30 -10.88
CA LEU A 506 3.71 10.39 -12.03
C LEU A 506 2.36 9.76 -12.33
N THR A 507 1.55 9.48 -11.31
CA THR A 507 0.18 9.00 -11.50
C THR A 507 -0.70 10.02 -12.25
N CYS A 508 -0.60 11.30 -11.88
CA CYS A 508 -1.27 12.39 -12.58
C CYS A 508 -0.77 12.57 -14.02
N GLU A 509 0.55 12.48 -14.21
CA GLU A 509 1.17 12.60 -15.53
C GLU A 509 0.74 11.45 -16.45
N GLY A 510 0.61 10.21 -15.92
CA GLY A 510 0.04 9.08 -16.66
C GLY A 510 -1.35 9.43 -17.22
N SER A 511 -2.23 9.98 -16.42
CA SER A 511 -3.55 10.43 -16.87
C SER A 511 -3.45 11.56 -17.91
N THR A 512 -2.54 12.51 -17.71
CA THR A 512 -2.32 13.66 -18.60
C THR A 512 -1.78 13.21 -19.97
N PHE A 513 -0.84 12.28 -19.98
CA PHE A 513 -0.29 11.70 -21.20
C PHE A 513 -1.19 10.62 -21.83
N ARG A 514 -2.34 10.30 -21.23
CA ARG A 514 -3.26 9.23 -21.65
C ARG A 514 -2.55 7.87 -21.74
N HIS A 515 -1.67 7.62 -20.79
CA HIS A 515 -0.95 6.37 -20.66
C HIS A 515 -1.45 5.66 -19.41
N ALA A 516 -1.94 4.44 -19.56
CA ALA A 516 -2.24 3.59 -18.41
C ALA A 516 -0.91 3.25 -17.72
N VAL A 517 -0.80 3.55 -16.45
CA VAL A 517 0.35 3.10 -15.65
C VAL A 517 0.25 1.57 -15.56
N PRO A 518 1.34 0.80 -15.84
CA PRO A 518 1.28 -0.65 -15.89
C PRO A 518 0.71 -1.31 -14.63
N GLU A 519 0.11 -2.50 -14.81
CA GLU A 519 -0.58 -3.24 -13.73
C GLU A 519 0.30 -3.60 -12.53
N HIS A 520 1.63 -3.64 -12.66
CA HIS A 520 2.51 -3.80 -11.49
C HIS A 520 2.43 -2.63 -10.50
N CYS A 521 1.78 -1.54 -10.85
CA CYS A 521 1.36 -0.52 -9.89
C CYS A 521 0.32 -1.00 -8.86
N TYR A 522 -0.27 -2.19 -9.03
CA TYR A 522 -1.06 -2.84 -7.97
C TYR A 522 -0.22 -3.22 -6.75
N LEU A 523 1.10 -3.25 -6.87
CA LEU A 523 2.00 -3.35 -5.73
C LEU A 523 2.13 -2.03 -4.96
N ARG A 524 1.40 -1.00 -5.37
CA ARG A 524 1.37 0.24 -4.61
C ARG A 524 0.78 -0.03 -3.26
N THR A 525 1.65 0.00 -2.31
CA THR A 525 1.24 0.07 -0.92
C THR A 525 0.47 1.37 -0.71
N PRO A 526 -0.51 1.33 0.18
CA PRO A 526 -1.18 2.54 0.62
C PRO A 526 -0.12 3.55 1.08
N HIS A 527 -0.31 4.78 0.68
CA HIS A 527 0.57 5.85 1.11
C HIS A 527 0.38 6.13 2.59
N PRO A 528 1.49 6.41 3.32
CA PRO A 528 1.42 6.83 4.72
C PRO A 528 0.68 8.15 4.88
#